data_7688f0825dffc6ac5297ea82db9e0e25
#
_entry.id   7688f0825dffc6ac5297ea82db9e0e25
#
_cell.length_a   1.000
_cell.length_b   1.000
_cell.length_c   1.000
_cell.angle_alpha   90.00
_cell.angle_beta   90.00
_cell.angle_gamma   90.00
#
_symmetry.space_group_name_H-M   'P 1'
#
loop_
_entity.id
_entity.type
_entity.pdbx_description
1 polymer ?
#
loop_
_entity_poly.entity_id
_entity_poly.type
_entity_poly.pdbx_seq_one_letter_code
_entity_poly.pdbx_strand_id
1 'polypeptide(L)'
;MITEDLQKKIDCAIRLLQGIQNGYDGEIEVAYSGGKDSDVILQLAKEAGIRFRAIYRNTTIDPPGTIVHVGRMGAEILRPKETFFQLVAEKGFPNRFSRFCCEKLKEYKVMDKCIMGVRKSESSKRNERYNEPTECRFYGRKTEANHVEAIYPILDWTDNDVLAFVEDRHLTLAPVYYTSRGQIDVSKRLGCMCCPLATERKRII
;
A
#
# COMPACT_ATOMS: atom_id res chain seq x y z
N MET A 1 14.40 -18.93 2.26
CA MET A 1 14.82 -19.15 3.68
C MET A 1 15.01 -17.78 4.31
N ILE A 2 14.30 -17.50 5.40
CA ILE A 2 14.38 -16.22 6.13
C ILE A 2 15.73 -16.12 6.85
N THR A 3 16.40 -14.99 6.74
CA THR A 3 17.61 -14.67 7.50
C THR A 3 17.24 -14.25 8.92
N GLU A 4 18.18 -14.35 9.87
CA GLU A 4 17.96 -13.87 11.25
C GLU A 4 17.62 -12.38 11.30
N ASP A 5 18.22 -11.55 10.43
CA ASP A 5 17.91 -10.14 10.32
C ASP A 5 16.46 -9.90 9.87
N LEU A 6 16.01 -10.63 8.83
CA LEU A 6 14.61 -10.50 8.37
C LEU A 6 13.64 -11.00 9.45
N GLN A 7 13.96 -12.07 10.18
CA GLN A 7 13.10 -12.53 11.28
C GLN A 7 12.95 -11.47 12.37
N LYS A 8 14.04 -10.77 12.74
CA LYS A 8 13.96 -9.63 13.67
C LYS A 8 13.07 -8.50 13.15
N LYS A 9 13.14 -8.20 11.86
CA LYS A 9 12.27 -7.20 11.22
C LYS A 9 10.80 -7.62 11.22
N ILE A 10 10.50 -8.89 10.97
CA ILE A 10 9.14 -9.46 11.06
C ILE A 10 8.61 -9.32 12.48
N ASP A 11 9.39 -9.76 13.47
CA ASP A 11 8.99 -9.69 14.88
C ASP A 11 8.77 -8.25 15.35
N CYS A 12 9.58 -7.29 14.88
CA CYS A 12 9.39 -5.88 15.15
C CYS A 12 8.08 -5.35 14.53
N ALA A 13 7.80 -5.72 13.29
CA ALA A 13 6.56 -5.33 12.61
C ALA A 13 5.31 -5.88 13.34
N ILE A 14 5.33 -7.15 13.73
CA ILE A 14 4.25 -7.80 14.47
C ILE A 14 4.04 -7.12 15.84
N ARG A 15 5.12 -6.90 16.61
CA ARG A 15 5.04 -6.21 17.92
C ARG A 15 4.51 -4.77 17.78
N LEU A 16 4.90 -4.04 16.73
CA LEU A 16 4.38 -2.70 16.46
C LEU A 16 2.85 -2.76 16.27
N LEU A 17 2.36 -3.66 15.42
CA LEU A 17 0.94 -3.79 15.14
C LEU A 17 0.14 -4.20 16.38
N GLN A 18 0.64 -5.17 17.15
CA GLN A 18 0.03 -5.60 18.41
C GLN A 18 0.00 -4.49 19.45
N GLY A 19 1.09 -3.74 19.59
CA GLY A 19 1.17 -2.60 20.50
C GLY A 19 0.12 -1.53 20.20
N ILE A 20 -0.08 -1.22 18.90
CA ILE A 20 -1.09 -0.26 18.46
C ILE A 20 -2.51 -0.79 18.71
N GLN A 21 -2.76 -2.07 18.46
CA GLN A 21 -4.08 -2.68 18.71
C GLN A 21 -4.41 -2.72 20.20
N ASN A 22 -3.43 -2.98 21.07
CA ASN A 22 -3.65 -3.02 22.52
C ASN A 22 -4.11 -1.67 23.10
N GLY A 23 -3.73 -0.57 22.46
CA GLY A 23 -4.17 0.79 22.81
C GLY A 23 -5.40 1.28 22.02
N TYR A 24 -6.05 0.43 21.22
CA TYR A 24 -7.11 0.84 20.33
C TYR A 24 -8.19 -0.24 20.14
N ASP A 25 -9.41 0.05 20.57
CA ASP A 25 -10.53 -0.90 20.49
C ASP A 25 -11.18 -1.03 19.11
N GLY A 26 -10.85 -0.15 18.17
CA GLY A 26 -11.38 -0.15 16.80
C GLY A 26 -10.70 -1.15 15.87
N GLU A 27 -11.22 -1.26 14.67
CA GLU A 27 -10.57 -1.94 13.56
C GLU A 27 -9.54 -0.98 12.92
N ILE A 28 -8.39 -1.52 12.53
CA ILE A 28 -7.32 -0.78 11.86
C ILE A 28 -7.44 -1.00 10.34
N GLU A 29 -7.35 0.06 9.55
CA GLU A 29 -7.32 -0.09 8.10
C GLU A 29 -5.97 -0.65 7.64
N VAL A 30 -5.98 -1.66 6.78
CA VAL A 30 -4.86 -1.99 5.92
C VAL A 30 -5.11 -1.34 4.56
N ALA A 31 -4.36 -0.27 4.23
CA ALA A 31 -4.44 0.41 2.94
C ALA A 31 -3.93 -0.53 1.84
N TYR A 32 -4.83 -1.33 1.31
CA TYR A 32 -4.50 -2.37 0.35
C TYR A 32 -4.53 -1.83 -1.08
N SER A 33 -3.43 -1.98 -1.82
CA SER A 33 -3.31 -1.48 -3.19
C SER A 33 -3.23 -2.59 -4.24
N GLY A 34 -3.19 -3.86 -3.83
CA GLY A 34 -2.90 -5.01 -4.70
C GLY A 34 -1.43 -5.12 -5.09
N GLY A 35 -0.57 -4.27 -4.57
CA GLY A 35 0.88 -4.32 -4.79
C GLY A 35 1.59 -5.20 -3.78
N LYS A 36 2.80 -5.70 -4.13
CA LYS A 36 3.61 -6.60 -3.29
C LYS A 36 3.76 -6.14 -1.84
N ASP A 37 4.00 -4.84 -1.64
CA ASP A 37 4.18 -4.28 -0.30
C ASP A 37 2.86 -4.29 0.49
N SER A 38 1.71 -4.13 -0.17
CA SER A 38 0.40 -4.27 0.46
C SER A 38 0.03 -5.72 0.74
N ASP A 39 0.50 -6.68 -0.06
CA ASP A 39 0.36 -8.11 0.22
C ASP A 39 1.15 -8.50 1.48
N VAL A 40 2.38 -7.96 1.63
CA VAL A 40 3.22 -8.18 2.81
C VAL A 40 2.57 -7.62 4.08
N ILE A 41 2.10 -6.35 4.09
CA ILE A 41 1.48 -5.77 5.29
C ILE A 41 0.14 -6.43 5.63
N LEU A 42 -0.60 -6.91 4.64
CA LEU A 42 -1.82 -7.69 4.88
C LEU A 42 -1.50 -9.02 5.59
N GLN A 43 -0.45 -9.70 5.15
CA GLN A 43 0.01 -10.93 5.78
C GLN A 43 0.52 -10.68 7.21
N LEU A 44 1.30 -9.62 7.43
CA LEU A 44 1.77 -9.23 8.76
C LEU A 44 0.60 -8.88 9.70
N ALA A 45 -0.45 -8.22 9.22
CA ALA A 45 -1.64 -7.93 10.02
C ALA A 45 -2.37 -9.22 10.46
N LYS A 46 -2.43 -10.23 9.57
CA LYS A 46 -2.96 -11.57 9.90
C LYS A 46 -2.10 -12.28 10.94
N GLU A 47 -0.78 -12.28 10.77
CA GLU A 47 0.17 -12.92 11.71
C GLU A 47 0.19 -12.22 13.07
N ALA A 48 0.01 -10.90 13.11
CA ALA A 48 -0.11 -10.13 14.35
C ALA A 48 -1.44 -10.40 15.11
N GLY A 49 -2.43 -11.00 14.47
CA GLY A 49 -3.74 -11.29 15.06
C GLY A 49 -4.54 -10.04 15.44
N ILE A 50 -4.29 -8.91 14.78
CA ILE A 50 -5.01 -7.66 15.03
C ILE A 50 -6.39 -7.64 14.36
N ARG A 51 -7.28 -6.77 14.82
CA ARG A 51 -8.57 -6.51 14.17
C ARG A 51 -8.37 -5.50 13.05
N PHE A 52 -8.57 -5.89 11.80
CA PHE A 52 -8.33 -5.01 10.66
C PHE A 52 -9.36 -5.18 9.56
N ARG A 53 -9.44 -4.15 8.71
CA ARG A 53 -10.14 -4.17 7.43
C ARG A 53 -9.14 -3.86 6.32
N ALA A 54 -8.96 -4.78 5.38
CA ALA A 54 -8.17 -4.52 4.18
C ALA A 54 -9.06 -3.77 3.18
N ILE A 55 -8.70 -2.52 2.86
CA ILE A 55 -9.50 -1.63 2.02
C ILE A 55 -8.74 -1.26 0.76
N TYR A 56 -9.29 -1.67 -0.39
CA TYR A 56 -8.81 -1.29 -1.71
C TYR A 56 -9.70 -0.20 -2.31
N ARG A 57 -9.10 0.94 -2.63
CA ARG A 57 -9.78 2.04 -3.31
C ARG A 57 -9.55 1.96 -4.81
N ASN A 58 -10.59 1.52 -5.54
CA ASN A 58 -10.54 1.36 -6.99
C ASN A 58 -10.33 2.72 -7.67
N THR A 59 -9.21 2.87 -8.37
CA THR A 59 -8.91 4.11 -9.09
C THR A 59 -9.56 4.19 -10.47
N THR A 60 -10.21 3.12 -10.91
CA THR A 60 -10.82 2.94 -12.25
C THR A 60 -9.83 2.95 -13.42
N ILE A 61 -8.53 3.09 -13.14
CA ILE A 61 -7.43 3.01 -14.10
C ILE A 61 -6.29 2.12 -13.57
N ASP A 62 -6.61 1.18 -12.71
CA ASP A 62 -5.62 0.19 -12.26
C ASP A 62 -5.33 -0.83 -13.37
N PRO A 63 -4.11 -1.39 -13.42
CA PRO A 63 -3.74 -2.37 -14.43
C PRO A 63 -4.67 -3.58 -14.44
N PRO A 64 -4.86 -4.22 -15.62
CA PRO A 64 -5.64 -5.45 -15.72
C PRO A 64 -5.19 -6.52 -14.74
N GLY A 65 -6.15 -7.25 -14.17
CA GLY A 65 -5.89 -8.29 -13.16
C GLY A 65 -5.79 -7.80 -11.73
N THR A 66 -5.58 -6.48 -11.48
CA THR A 66 -5.48 -5.93 -10.11
C THR A 66 -6.73 -6.23 -9.30
N ILE A 67 -7.93 -5.93 -9.81
CA ILE A 67 -9.20 -6.16 -9.08
C ILE A 67 -9.42 -7.64 -8.78
N VAL A 68 -9.04 -8.54 -9.70
CA VAL A 68 -9.13 -9.98 -9.49
C VAL A 68 -8.22 -10.43 -8.36
N HIS A 69 -6.97 -9.93 -8.34
CA HIS A 69 -6.03 -10.20 -7.27
C HIS A 69 -6.56 -9.68 -5.91
N VAL A 70 -7.02 -8.42 -5.87
CA VAL A 70 -7.62 -7.80 -4.68
C VAL A 70 -8.78 -8.64 -4.13
N GLY A 71 -9.67 -9.12 -5.00
CA GLY A 71 -10.79 -9.98 -4.60
C GLY A 71 -10.33 -11.32 -4.01
N ARG A 72 -9.27 -11.94 -4.58
CA ARG A 72 -8.68 -13.18 -4.05
C ARG A 72 -8.07 -13.00 -2.67
N MET A 73 -7.51 -11.83 -2.40
CA MET A 73 -6.92 -11.50 -1.09
C MET A 73 -7.96 -11.14 -0.03
N GLY A 74 -9.25 -11.05 -0.41
CA GLY A 74 -10.37 -10.77 0.51
C GLY A 74 -10.46 -9.31 0.95
N ALA A 75 -9.84 -8.37 0.20
CA ALA A 75 -9.93 -6.96 0.52
C ALA A 75 -11.28 -6.35 0.08
N GLU A 76 -11.82 -5.46 0.90
CA GLU A 76 -13.03 -4.69 0.58
C GLU A 76 -12.73 -3.70 -0.55
N ILE A 77 -13.56 -3.72 -1.59
CA ILE A 77 -13.39 -2.85 -2.75
C ILE A 77 -14.29 -1.63 -2.62
N LEU A 78 -13.71 -0.47 -2.32
CA LEU A 78 -14.42 0.81 -2.39
C LEU A 78 -14.40 1.36 -3.81
N ARG A 79 -15.58 1.68 -4.32
CA ARG A 79 -15.74 2.32 -5.62
C ARG A 79 -15.91 3.82 -5.44
N PRO A 80 -15.18 4.66 -6.21
CA PRO A 80 -15.35 6.11 -6.15
C PRO A 80 -16.71 6.52 -6.75
N LYS A 81 -17.16 7.72 -6.41
CA LYS A 81 -18.38 8.30 -7.00
C LYS A 81 -18.18 8.64 -8.48
N GLU A 82 -16.98 9.07 -8.84
CA GLU A 82 -16.59 9.47 -10.19
C GLU A 82 -15.39 8.63 -10.65
N THR A 83 -15.39 8.25 -11.90
CA THR A 83 -14.28 7.55 -12.52
C THR A 83 -13.13 8.52 -12.83
N PHE A 84 -11.92 8.00 -13.04
CA PHE A 84 -10.78 8.82 -13.46
C PHE A 84 -11.08 9.62 -14.72
N PHE A 85 -11.72 9.04 -15.74
CA PHE A 85 -12.02 9.71 -16.98
C PHE A 85 -13.10 10.81 -16.83
N GLN A 86 -14.06 10.65 -15.94
CA GLN A 86 -15.01 11.71 -15.59
C GLN A 86 -14.29 12.89 -14.94
N LEU A 87 -13.37 12.63 -14.00
CA LEU A 87 -12.55 13.67 -13.40
C LEU A 87 -11.63 14.36 -14.40
N VAL A 88 -11.08 13.62 -15.38
CA VAL A 88 -10.26 14.22 -16.45
C VAL A 88 -11.10 15.08 -17.39
N ALA A 89 -12.32 14.68 -17.72
CA ALA A 89 -13.22 15.49 -18.54
C ALA A 89 -13.56 16.84 -17.87
N GLU A 90 -13.65 16.88 -16.55
CA GLU A 90 -13.94 18.11 -15.78
C GLU A 90 -12.68 18.97 -15.56
N LYS A 91 -11.54 18.34 -15.19
CA LYS A 91 -10.34 19.02 -14.64
C LYS A 91 -9.12 19.00 -15.56
N GLY A 92 -9.21 18.32 -16.69
CA GLY A 92 -8.06 18.00 -17.53
C GLY A 92 -7.20 16.89 -16.96
N PHE A 93 -6.09 16.55 -17.64
CA PHE A 93 -5.18 15.50 -17.17
C PHE A 93 -4.41 15.93 -15.91
N PRO A 94 -4.26 15.02 -14.92
CA PRO A 94 -3.44 15.30 -13.76
C PRO A 94 -1.96 15.44 -14.14
N ASN A 95 -1.26 16.26 -13.38
CA ASN A 95 0.18 16.45 -13.54
C ASN A 95 0.90 16.32 -12.16
N ARG A 96 2.22 16.57 -12.13
CA ARG A 96 3.01 16.44 -10.89
C ARG A 96 2.60 17.45 -9.80
N PHE A 97 2.03 18.57 -10.16
CA PHE A 97 1.59 19.63 -9.24
C PHE A 97 0.12 19.50 -8.86
N SER A 98 -0.72 19.01 -9.78
CA SER A 98 -2.16 18.84 -9.57
C SER A 98 -2.51 17.35 -9.60
N ARG A 99 -2.58 16.73 -8.41
CA ARG A 99 -2.86 15.30 -8.22
C ARG A 99 -4.25 15.03 -7.66
N PHE A 100 -5.25 15.75 -8.18
CA PHE A 100 -6.64 15.59 -7.75
C PHE A 100 -7.13 14.14 -7.81
N CYS A 101 -6.57 13.33 -8.71
CA CYS A 101 -6.90 11.91 -8.82
C CYS A 101 -6.51 11.11 -7.55
N CYS A 102 -5.38 11.41 -6.91
CA CYS A 102 -5.01 10.76 -5.64
C CYS A 102 -5.99 11.14 -4.53
N GLU A 103 -6.29 12.43 -4.39
CA GLU A 103 -7.23 12.94 -3.39
C GLU A 103 -8.63 12.31 -3.55
N LYS A 104 -9.16 12.29 -4.79
CA LYS A 104 -10.52 11.82 -5.08
C LYS A 104 -10.66 10.30 -5.13
N LEU A 105 -9.60 9.58 -5.55
CA LEU A 105 -9.69 8.14 -5.82
C LEU A 105 -8.93 7.28 -4.81
N LYS A 106 -8.01 7.84 -4.00
CA LYS A 106 -7.19 7.07 -3.05
C LYS A 106 -7.24 7.55 -1.61
N GLU A 107 -7.44 8.85 -1.40
CA GLU A 107 -7.28 9.50 -0.11
C GLU A 107 -8.65 9.89 0.49
N TYR A 108 -9.67 9.03 0.34
CA TYR A 108 -11.01 9.28 0.86
C TYR A 108 -11.47 8.15 1.80
N LYS A 109 -12.27 8.50 2.81
CA LYS A 109 -12.80 7.56 3.81
C LYS A 109 -11.73 6.68 4.43
N VAL A 110 -10.58 7.26 4.77
CA VAL A 110 -9.52 6.57 5.50
C VAL A 110 -9.92 6.48 6.97
N MET A 111 -9.67 5.32 7.60
CA MET A 111 -9.97 5.13 9.02
C MET A 111 -8.93 5.84 9.89
N ASP A 112 -9.26 6.07 11.17
CA ASP A 112 -8.42 6.81 12.12
C ASP A 112 -7.01 6.24 12.27
N LYS A 113 -6.86 4.91 12.13
CA LYS A 113 -5.57 4.22 12.08
C LYS A 113 -5.44 3.45 10.79
N CYS A 114 -4.30 3.61 10.10
CA CYS A 114 -4.11 3.07 8.76
C CYS A 114 -2.70 2.51 8.57
N ILE A 115 -2.60 1.20 8.32
CA ILE A 115 -1.36 0.50 7.99
C ILE A 115 -1.07 0.68 6.50
N MET A 116 0.13 1.15 6.17
CA MET A 116 0.56 1.42 4.80
C MET A 116 1.90 0.76 4.48
N GLY A 117 1.99 0.12 3.31
CA GLY A 117 3.21 -0.52 2.82
C GLY A 117 4.21 0.50 2.25
N VAL A 118 4.71 1.39 3.09
CA VAL A 118 5.72 2.39 2.73
C VAL A 118 7.09 1.87 3.14
N ARG A 119 8.08 1.98 2.23
CA ARG A 119 9.47 1.61 2.50
C ARG A 119 10.43 2.73 2.12
N LYS A 120 11.45 2.96 2.93
CA LYS A 120 12.54 3.93 2.67
C LYS A 120 13.29 3.58 1.39
N SER A 121 13.53 2.29 1.15
CA SER A 121 14.28 1.78 0.00
C SER A 121 13.66 2.07 -1.38
N GLU A 122 12.37 2.45 -1.44
CA GLU A 122 11.69 2.71 -2.71
C GLU A 122 12.16 4.00 -3.42
N SER A 123 12.67 5.00 -2.69
CA SER A 123 13.25 6.22 -3.28
C SER A 123 13.96 7.08 -2.24
N SER A 124 14.98 7.88 -2.67
CA SER A 124 15.67 8.85 -1.81
C SER A 124 14.71 9.80 -1.09
N LYS A 125 13.66 10.30 -1.78
CA LYS A 125 12.65 11.17 -1.17
C LYS A 125 11.88 10.49 -0.04
N ARG A 126 11.64 9.17 -0.12
CA ARG A 126 11.00 8.43 0.98
C ARG A 126 11.96 8.24 2.14
N ASN A 127 13.22 7.92 1.84
CA ASN A 127 14.25 7.77 2.86
C ASN A 127 14.45 9.05 3.68
N GLU A 128 14.42 10.21 3.04
CA GLU A 128 14.53 11.51 3.70
C GLU A 128 13.28 11.90 4.50
N ARG A 129 12.09 11.52 4.00
CA ARG A 129 10.82 11.94 4.59
C ARG A 129 10.38 11.10 5.78
N TYR A 130 10.53 9.78 5.69
CA TYR A 130 9.97 8.85 6.67
C TYR A 130 11.06 8.39 7.64
N ASN A 131 10.99 8.85 8.89
CA ASN A 131 11.97 8.51 9.93
C ASN A 131 11.39 7.56 10.98
N GLU A 132 10.10 7.67 11.26
CA GLU A 132 9.41 6.93 12.30
C GLU A 132 8.42 5.92 11.72
N PRO A 133 8.18 4.80 12.42
CA PRO A 133 7.23 3.78 11.98
C PRO A 133 5.76 4.21 12.09
N THR A 134 5.49 5.36 12.73
CA THR A 134 4.16 5.96 12.82
C THR A 134 4.23 7.46 12.59
N GLU A 135 3.23 8.05 11.95
CA GLU A 135 3.08 9.49 11.82
C GLU A 135 1.62 9.92 11.82
N CYS A 136 1.35 11.15 12.27
CA CYS A 136 0.06 11.79 12.10
C CYS A 136 -0.08 12.36 10.69
N ARG A 137 -1.11 11.94 9.96
CA ARG A 137 -1.43 12.44 8.62
C ARG A 137 -2.78 13.13 8.59
N PHE A 138 -2.92 14.07 7.66
CA PHE A 138 -4.18 14.74 7.38
C PHE A 138 -4.54 14.55 5.91
N TYR A 139 -5.80 14.15 5.67
CA TYR A 139 -6.36 14.05 4.33
C TYR A 139 -7.33 15.21 4.09
N GLY A 140 -6.94 16.14 3.18
CA GLY A 140 -7.67 17.37 2.96
C GLY A 140 -7.28 18.50 3.93
N ARG A 141 -8.26 19.18 4.53
CA ARG A 141 -8.01 20.25 5.52
C ARG A 141 -7.48 19.65 6.83
N LYS A 142 -6.54 20.35 7.47
CA LYS A 142 -6.00 19.96 8.79
C LYS A 142 -7.05 20.22 9.89
N THR A 143 -7.95 19.26 10.06
CA THR A 143 -8.97 19.25 11.13
C THR A 143 -8.89 17.93 11.87
N GLU A 144 -9.39 17.85 13.09
CA GLU A 144 -9.43 16.59 13.86
C GLU A 144 -10.17 15.48 13.10
N ALA A 145 -11.24 15.83 12.37
CA ALA A 145 -12.00 14.89 11.57
C ALA A 145 -11.23 14.26 10.38
N ASN A 146 -10.08 14.82 10.01
CA ASN A 146 -9.25 14.35 8.88
C ASN A 146 -7.88 13.82 9.36
N HIS A 147 -7.71 13.65 10.67
CA HIS A 147 -6.50 13.10 11.27
C HIS A 147 -6.49 11.57 11.14
N VAL A 148 -5.39 11.04 10.67
CA VAL A 148 -5.16 9.59 10.55
C VAL A 148 -3.78 9.27 11.13
N GLU A 149 -3.72 8.30 12.02
CA GLU A 149 -2.45 7.71 12.45
C GLU A 149 -2.01 6.69 11.39
N ALA A 150 -0.99 7.05 10.62
CA ALA A 150 -0.39 6.19 9.61
C ALA A 150 0.71 5.31 10.24
N ILE A 151 0.69 4.01 9.92
CA ILE A 151 1.55 2.98 10.50
C ILE A 151 2.35 2.32 9.37
N TYR A 152 3.67 2.24 9.50
CA TYR A 152 4.60 1.74 8.47
C TYR A 152 5.40 0.54 8.98
N PRO A 153 4.82 -0.66 9.07
CA PRO A 153 5.48 -1.81 9.71
C PRO A 153 6.68 -2.33 8.93
N ILE A 154 6.78 -2.01 7.64
CA ILE A 154 7.89 -2.46 6.76
C ILE A 154 8.78 -1.30 6.30
N LEU A 155 8.84 -0.21 7.09
CA LEU A 155 9.52 1.03 6.70
C LEU A 155 10.98 0.81 6.28
N ASP A 156 11.72 0.01 7.03
CA ASP A 156 13.14 -0.27 6.83
C ASP A 156 13.43 -1.55 6.00
N TRP A 157 12.40 -2.16 5.39
CA TRP A 157 12.57 -3.35 4.58
C TRP A 157 13.12 -3.02 3.19
N THR A 158 14.03 -3.88 2.72
CA THR A 158 14.58 -3.85 1.36
C THR A 158 13.71 -4.65 0.38
N ASP A 159 14.03 -4.57 -0.92
CA ASP A 159 13.37 -5.43 -1.92
C ASP A 159 13.71 -6.91 -1.68
N ASN A 160 14.91 -7.23 -1.19
CA ASN A 160 15.28 -8.60 -0.84
C ASN A 160 14.49 -9.12 0.36
N ASP A 161 14.23 -8.28 1.38
CA ASP A 161 13.39 -8.66 2.53
C ASP A 161 11.96 -8.98 2.08
N VAL A 162 11.40 -8.14 1.19
CA VAL A 162 10.06 -8.37 0.61
C VAL A 162 10.03 -9.68 -0.19
N LEU A 163 11.02 -9.93 -1.05
CA LEU A 163 11.10 -11.16 -1.84
C LEU A 163 11.18 -12.39 -0.93
N ALA A 164 12.11 -12.39 0.02
CA ALA A 164 12.31 -13.50 0.94
C ALA A 164 11.06 -13.79 1.78
N PHE A 165 10.35 -12.76 2.25
CA PHE A 165 9.11 -12.92 2.98
C PHE A 165 7.98 -13.49 2.09
N VAL A 166 7.83 -12.99 0.87
CA VAL A 166 6.83 -13.46 -0.10
C VAL A 166 7.05 -14.93 -0.44
N GLU A 167 8.30 -15.34 -0.68
CA GLU A 167 8.67 -16.73 -0.97
C GLU A 167 8.43 -17.64 0.24
N ASP A 168 8.83 -17.23 1.44
CA ASP A 168 8.69 -18.02 2.66
C ASP A 168 7.22 -18.24 3.07
N ARG A 169 6.40 -17.22 2.93
CA ARG A 169 4.96 -17.29 3.20
C ARG A 169 4.13 -17.80 2.01
N HIS A 170 4.78 -18.15 0.91
CA HIS A 170 4.14 -18.60 -0.34
C HIS A 170 3.03 -17.65 -0.82
N LEU A 171 3.27 -16.33 -0.71
CA LEU A 171 2.27 -15.34 -1.11
C LEU A 171 2.13 -15.29 -2.64
N THR A 172 0.90 -15.31 -3.10
CA THR A 172 0.59 -15.07 -4.51
C THR A 172 0.48 -13.57 -4.75
N LEU A 173 1.35 -13.00 -5.59
CA LEU A 173 1.34 -11.60 -5.96
C LEU A 173 0.46 -11.34 -7.19
N ALA A 174 0.18 -10.06 -7.47
CA ALA A 174 -0.49 -9.66 -8.70
C ALA A 174 0.33 -10.07 -9.95
N PRO A 175 -0.31 -10.37 -11.10
CA PRO A 175 0.36 -10.88 -12.30
C PRO A 175 1.55 -10.04 -12.78
N VAL A 176 1.52 -8.73 -12.54
CA VAL A 176 2.61 -7.80 -12.93
C VAL A 176 3.96 -8.16 -12.33
N TYR A 177 3.98 -8.83 -11.17
CA TYR A 177 5.22 -9.20 -10.48
C TYR A 177 5.86 -10.48 -10.99
N TYR A 178 5.26 -11.14 -11.96
CA TYR A 178 5.84 -12.35 -12.55
C TYR A 178 6.50 -12.05 -13.89
N THR A 179 7.64 -12.68 -14.12
CA THR A 179 8.27 -12.71 -15.46
C THR A 179 7.55 -13.73 -16.35
N SER A 180 7.86 -13.72 -17.65
CA SER A 180 7.37 -14.74 -18.59
C SER A 180 7.78 -16.18 -18.20
N ARG A 181 8.81 -16.33 -17.37
CA ARG A 181 9.29 -17.62 -16.83
C ARG A 181 8.67 -17.97 -15.47
N GLY A 182 7.72 -17.18 -14.97
CA GLY A 182 7.06 -17.39 -13.68
C GLY A 182 7.88 -16.99 -12.45
N GLN A 183 9.02 -16.36 -12.62
CA GLN A 183 9.85 -15.86 -11.51
C GLN A 183 9.28 -14.55 -10.97
N ILE A 184 9.40 -14.34 -9.66
CA ILE A 184 8.96 -13.09 -9.01
C ILE A 184 10.01 -11.99 -9.26
N ASP A 185 9.53 -10.84 -9.70
CA ASP A 185 10.33 -9.63 -9.93
C ASP A 185 9.79 -8.48 -9.04
N VAL A 186 10.37 -8.35 -7.86
CA VAL A 186 10.01 -7.32 -6.88
C VAL A 186 10.48 -5.91 -7.25
N SER A 187 11.30 -5.75 -8.30
CA SER A 187 11.70 -4.44 -8.82
C SER A 187 10.53 -3.74 -9.53
N LYS A 188 9.56 -4.49 -10.00
CA LYS A 188 8.35 -3.98 -10.60
C LYS A 188 7.45 -3.30 -9.57
N ARG A 189 6.59 -2.43 -10.06
CA ARG A 189 5.68 -1.68 -9.22
C ARG A 189 4.29 -1.64 -9.82
N LEU A 190 3.30 -2.05 -9.04
CA LEU A 190 1.90 -1.84 -9.37
C LEU A 190 1.53 -0.37 -9.10
N GLY A 191 0.89 0.27 -10.05
CA GLY A 191 0.40 1.65 -9.93
C GLY A 191 -0.66 1.94 -10.97
N CYS A 192 -1.39 3.05 -10.78
CA CYS A 192 -2.39 3.49 -11.75
C CYS A 192 -1.76 3.69 -13.13
N MET A 193 -2.45 3.24 -14.17
CA MET A 193 -2.11 3.61 -15.55
C MET A 193 -2.19 5.13 -15.72
N CYS A 194 -1.39 5.70 -16.60
CA CYS A 194 -1.34 7.17 -16.83
C CYS A 194 -0.92 8.00 -15.60
N CYS A 195 -0.29 7.41 -14.58
CA CYS A 195 0.14 8.16 -13.41
C CYS A 195 1.24 9.17 -13.77
N PRO A 196 1.05 10.49 -13.52
CA PRO A 196 2.06 11.51 -13.83
C PRO A 196 3.34 11.39 -12.99
N LEU A 197 3.31 10.60 -11.90
CA LEU A 197 4.47 10.33 -11.06
C LEU A 197 5.24 9.07 -11.48
N ALA A 198 4.69 8.26 -12.39
CA ALA A 198 5.39 7.09 -12.89
C ALA A 198 6.60 7.54 -13.75
N THR A 199 7.77 6.97 -13.47
CA THR A 199 8.93 7.12 -14.36
C THR A 199 8.75 6.22 -15.60
N GLU A 200 9.39 6.54 -16.72
CA GLU A 200 9.28 5.75 -17.95
C GLU A 200 9.62 4.27 -17.74
N ARG A 201 10.61 3.96 -16.90
CA ARG A 201 10.97 2.58 -16.54
C ARG A 201 9.92 1.85 -15.70
N LYS A 202 8.97 2.55 -15.11
CA LYS A 202 7.93 2.01 -14.20
C LYS A 202 6.52 2.12 -14.77
N ARG A 203 6.37 2.59 -16.00
CA ARG A 203 5.08 2.60 -16.70
C ARG A 203 4.82 1.18 -17.21
N ILE A 204 3.76 0.59 -16.69
CA ILE A 204 3.17 -0.61 -17.29
C ILE A 204 2.33 -0.09 -18.46
N ILE A 205 2.75 -0.40 -19.67
CA ILE A 205 1.99 -0.19 -20.90
C ILE A 205 1.16 -1.44 -21.14
#